data_8acb6f14096d0785de81cad6182feeb3
#
_entry.id   8acb6f14096d0785de81cad6182feeb3
#
_cell.length_a   1.000
_cell.length_b   1.000
_cell.length_c   1.000
_cell.angle_alpha   90.00
_cell.angle_beta   90.00
_cell.angle_gamma   90.00
#
_symmetry.space_group_name_H-M   'P 1'
#
loop_
_entity.id
_entity.type
_entity.pdbx_description
1 polymer ?
#
loop_
_entity_poly.entity_id
_entity_poly.type
_entity_poly.pdbx_seq_one_letter_code
_entity_poly.pdbx_strand_id
1 'polypeptide(L)'
;MTVELRATGATLPEAFARIGLDLFATAVDPATLEDAEVREVRAHGNDVPTLLRAWLQECLYVHEVEGFACRALEFMVFDAAPGTGGETVRLHAILKGEAIDPARHRVRPIRNILMADMAEDPASTGPFSLRATLEA
;
A
#
# COMPACT_ATOMS: atom_id res chain seq x y z
N MET A 1 12.94 2.09 15.49
CA MET A 1 13.41 1.01 14.62
C MET A 1 12.83 1.19 13.22
N THR A 2 13.60 0.99 12.20
CA THR A 2 13.11 1.08 10.83
C THR A 2 12.85 -0.30 10.25
N VAL A 3 11.82 -0.39 9.42
CA VAL A 3 11.48 -1.60 8.68
C VAL A 3 11.51 -1.26 7.19
N GLU A 4 12.25 -2.03 6.41
CA GLU A 4 12.30 -1.85 4.97
C GLU A 4 11.36 -2.84 4.29
N LEU A 5 10.49 -2.32 3.43
CA LEU A 5 9.61 -3.13 2.60
C LEU A 5 10.12 -3.12 1.17
N ARG A 6 10.04 -4.28 0.53
CA ARG A 6 10.34 -4.43 -0.90
C ARG A 6 9.28 -5.30 -1.52
N ALA A 7 8.77 -4.88 -2.67
CA ALA A 7 7.78 -5.64 -3.40
C ALA A 7 8.07 -5.59 -4.89
N THR A 8 7.88 -6.70 -5.56
CA THR A 8 8.07 -6.82 -7.00
C THR A 8 6.82 -7.39 -7.63
N GLY A 9 6.44 -6.90 -8.78
CA GLY A 9 5.30 -7.40 -9.54
C GLY A 9 5.56 -7.32 -11.03
N ALA A 10 4.93 -8.19 -11.78
CA ALA A 10 4.99 -8.18 -13.25
C ALA A 10 4.32 -6.94 -13.84
N THR A 11 3.35 -6.39 -13.12
CA THR A 11 2.68 -5.13 -13.45
C THR A 11 2.83 -4.16 -12.28
N LEU A 12 2.66 -2.88 -12.57
CA LEU A 12 2.72 -1.86 -11.52
C LEU A 12 1.60 -2.03 -10.47
N PRO A 13 0.33 -2.28 -10.85
CA PRO A 13 -0.70 -2.57 -9.85
C PRO A 13 -0.36 -3.76 -8.96
N GLU A 14 0.22 -4.81 -9.51
CA GLU A 14 0.63 -5.97 -8.71
C GLU A 14 1.69 -5.60 -7.67
N ALA A 15 2.69 -4.82 -8.06
CA ALA A 15 3.73 -4.35 -7.12
C ALA A 15 3.13 -3.44 -6.05
N PHE A 16 2.21 -2.54 -6.41
CA PHE A 16 1.51 -1.67 -5.45
C PHE A 16 0.67 -2.48 -4.46
N ALA A 17 -0.04 -3.49 -4.95
CA ALA A 17 -0.84 -4.36 -4.08
C ALA A 17 0.05 -5.08 -3.06
N ARG A 18 1.16 -5.63 -3.52
CA ARG A 18 2.08 -6.38 -2.65
C ARG A 18 2.70 -5.50 -1.57
N ILE A 19 3.17 -4.31 -1.92
CA ILE A 19 3.79 -3.44 -0.92
C ILE A 19 2.77 -2.91 0.08
N GLY A 20 1.53 -2.65 -0.35
CA GLY A 20 0.45 -2.28 0.55
C GLY A 20 0.12 -3.40 1.53
N LEU A 21 0.02 -4.64 1.05
CA LEU A 21 -0.21 -5.81 1.91
C LEU A 21 0.96 -6.03 2.86
N ASP A 22 2.20 -5.79 2.43
CA ASP A 22 3.38 -5.91 3.28
C ASP A 22 3.36 -4.88 4.42
N LEU A 23 2.86 -3.69 4.17
CA LEU A 23 2.70 -2.68 5.22
C LEU A 23 1.74 -3.20 6.30
N PHE A 24 0.58 -3.71 5.91
CA PHE A 24 -0.39 -4.28 6.86
C PHE A 24 0.17 -5.51 7.58
N ALA A 25 0.91 -6.36 6.86
CA ALA A 25 1.52 -7.56 7.44
C ALA A 25 2.62 -7.23 8.45
N THR A 26 3.28 -6.08 8.31
CA THR A 26 4.23 -5.59 9.30
C THR A 26 3.53 -5.27 10.62
N ALA A 27 2.30 -4.76 10.53
CA ALA A 27 1.53 -4.37 11.71
C ALA A 27 0.78 -5.55 12.33
N VAL A 28 0.16 -6.41 11.52
CA VAL A 28 -0.68 -7.52 11.97
C VAL A 28 -0.45 -8.73 11.07
N ASP A 29 -0.28 -9.91 11.65
CA ASP A 29 -0.11 -11.15 10.89
C ASP A 29 -1.37 -11.41 10.05
N PRO A 30 -1.27 -11.44 8.71
CA PRO A 30 -2.43 -11.63 7.85
C PRO A 30 -3.10 -13.00 8.03
N ALA A 31 -2.39 -14.00 8.53
CA ALA A 31 -2.97 -15.32 8.79
C ALA A 31 -4.01 -15.28 9.91
N THR A 32 -4.03 -14.24 10.73
CA THR A 32 -5.00 -14.07 11.82
C THR A 32 -6.23 -13.26 11.39
N LEU A 33 -6.27 -12.78 10.15
CA LEU A 33 -7.33 -11.91 9.66
C LEU A 33 -8.37 -12.67 8.83
N GLU A 34 -9.60 -12.18 8.88
CA GLU A 34 -10.73 -12.66 8.07
C GLU A 34 -11.23 -11.56 7.15
N ASP A 35 -11.93 -11.92 6.07
CA ASP A 35 -12.54 -10.97 5.13
C ASP A 35 -13.93 -10.56 5.63
N ALA A 36 -13.98 -9.91 6.79
CA ALA A 36 -15.24 -9.54 7.44
C ALA A 36 -15.72 -8.14 7.06
N GLU A 37 -14.82 -7.25 6.67
CA GLU A 37 -15.13 -5.86 6.35
C GLU A 37 -14.35 -5.39 5.12
N VAL A 38 -14.85 -4.32 4.54
CA VAL A 38 -14.29 -3.71 3.33
C VAL A 38 -14.02 -2.24 3.60
N ARG A 39 -12.91 -1.73 3.05
CA ARG A 39 -12.60 -0.29 3.05
C ARG A 39 -12.20 0.13 1.64
N GLU A 40 -12.57 1.33 1.28
CA GLU A 40 -12.16 1.93 0.01
C GLU A 40 -11.05 2.93 0.26
N VAL A 41 -10.06 2.92 -0.61
CA VAL A 41 -8.93 3.84 -0.58
C VAL A 41 -8.72 4.45 -1.96
N ARG A 42 -8.57 5.76 -2.00
CA ARG A 42 -8.23 6.50 -3.21
C ARG A 42 -6.97 7.29 -2.98
N ALA A 43 -6.10 7.27 -3.99
CA ALA A 43 -4.87 8.04 -3.95
C ALA A 43 -4.57 8.62 -5.32
N HIS A 44 -3.86 9.73 -5.35
CA HIS A 44 -3.43 10.38 -6.59
C HIS A 44 -2.08 11.06 -6.36
N GLY A 45 -1.40 11.33 -7.47
CA GLY A 45 -0.12 12.03 -7.43
C GLY A 45 0.22 12.57 -8.82
N ASN A 46 1.30 13.32 -8.91
CA ASN A 46 1.78 13.87 -10.17
C ASN A 46 2.61 12.86 -10.95
N ASP A 47 3.14 11.85 -10.29
CA ASP A 47 3.94 10.79 -10.87
C ASP A 47 3.79 9.51 -10.04
N VAL A 48 4.41 8.44 -10.51
CA VAL A 48 4.29 7.13 -9.84
C VAL A 48 4.92 7.13 -8.45
N PRO A 49 6.12 7.69 -8.21
CA PRO A 49 6.66 7.75 -6.84
C PRO A 49 5.77 8.51 -5.86
N THR A 50 5.16 9.61 -6.29
CA THR A 50 4.22 10.37 -5.46
C THR A 50 2.96 9.56 -5.19
N LEU A 51 2.44 8.87 -6.19
CA LEU A 51 1.29 7.98 -6.02
C LEU A 51 1.59 6.86 -5.02
N LEU A 52 2.78 6.26 -5.10
CA LEU A 52 3.18 5.21 -4.17
C LEU A 52 3.20 5.72 -2.73
N ARG A 53 3.76 6.90 -2.50
CA ARG A 53 3.77 7.51 -1.17
C ARG A 53 2.35 7.78 -0.67
N ALA A 54 1.50 8.35 -1.52
CA ALA A 54 0.11 8.62 -1.17
C ALA A 54 -0.65 7.31 -0.86
N TRP A 55 -0.43 6.27 -1.65
CA TRP A 55 -1.03 4.95 -1.44
C TRP A 55 -0.67 4.37 -0.07
N LEU A 56 0.61 4.38 0.26
CA LEU A 56 1.06 3.82 1.54
C LEU A 56 0.59 4.66 2.72
N GLN A 57 0.53 5.98 2.58
CA GLN A 57 -0.02 6.86 3.63
C GLN A 57 -1.50 6.62 3.85
N GLU A 58 -2.27 6.39 2.80
CA GLU A 58 -3.68 6.03 2.93
C GLU A 58 -3.87 4.67 3.61
N CYS A 59 -3.03 3.70 3.28
CA CYS A 59 -3.04 2.41 3.96
C CYS A 59 -2.74 2.57 5.46
N LEU A 60 -1.76 3.38 5.79
CA LEU A 60 -1.39 3.64 7.18
C LEU A 60 -2.52 4.36 7.92
N TYR A 61 -3.17 5.33 7.28
CA TYR A 61 -4.32 6.04 7.83
C TYR A 61 -5.47 5.08 8.16
N VAL A 62 -5.84 4.22 7.24
CA VAL A 62 -6.90 3.23 7.45
C VAL A 62 -6.54 2.31 8.62
N HIS A 63 -5.28 1.90 8.70
CA HIS A 63 -4.81 1.05 9.78
C HIS A 63 -4.87 1.76 11.13
N GLU A 64 -4.27 2.95 11.24
CA GLU A 64 -4.14 3.65 12.52
C GLU A 64 -5.42 4.32 12.98
N VAL A 65 -6.09 5.04 12.09
CA VAL A 65 -7.23 5.88 12.44
C VAL A 65 -8.53 5.08 12.45
N GLU A 66 -8.73 4.21 11.46
CA GLU A 66 -9.94 3.41 11.38
C GLU A 66 -9.82 2.06 12.08
N GLY A 67 -8.62 1.71 12.56
CA GLY A 67 -8.41 0.46 13.28
C GLY A 67 -8.67 -0.78 12.42
N PHE A 68 -8.21 -0.76 11.17
CA PHE A 68 -8.47 -1.80 10.19
C PHE A 68 -7.18 -2.48 9.77
N ALA A 69 -7.23 -3.81 9.58
CA ALA A 69 -6.12 -4.59 9.05
C ALA A 69 -6.55 -5.30 7.78
N CYS A 70 -5.76 -5.12 6.73
CA CYS A 70 -6.07 -5.64 5.39
C CYS A 70 -5.41 -7.00 5.17
N ARG A 71 -6.19 -7.96 4.67
CA ARG A 71 -5.72 -9.29 4.30
C ARG A 71 -5.57 -9.45 2.80
N ALA A 72 -6.45 -8.82 2.03
CA ALA A 72 -6.45 -8.88 0.57
C ALA A 72 -6.93 -7.55 0.01
N LEU A 73 -6.53 -7.23 -1.20
CA LEU A 73 -6.98 -6.01 -1.85
C LEU A 73 -7.03 -6.18 -3.37
N GLU A 74 -7.84 -5.34 -4.01
CA GLU A 74 -7.88 -5.25 -5.46
C GLU A 74 -8.04 -3.79 -5.88
N PHE A 75 -7.50 -3.46 -7.04
CA PHE A 75 -7.66 -2.13 -7.62
C PHE A 75 -8.84 -2.12 -8.58
N MET A 76 -9.78 -1.21 -8.33
CA MET A 76 -10.90 -0.94 -9.24
C MET A 76 -10.47 0.00 -10.35
N VAL A 77 -9.54 0.90 -10.04
CA VAL A 77 -8.93 1.83 -10.99
C VAL A 77 -7.44 1.88 -10.66
N PHE A 78 -6.61 1.79 -11.67
CA PHE A 78 -5.18 2.05 -11.54
C PHE A 78 -4.71 2.71 -12.82
N ASP A 79 -4.63 4.03 -12.78
CA ASP A 79 -4.23 4.84 -13.93
C ASP A 79 -2.88 5.49 -13.63
N ALA A 80 -1.83 4.88 -14.12
CA ALA A 80 -0.46 5.34 -13.95
C ALA A 80 0.21 5.66 -15.28
N ALA A 81 -0.52 5.59 -16.38
CA ALA A 81 0.00 6.01 -17.66
C ALA A 81 0.19 7.53 -17.65
N PRO A 82 1.42 8.05 -17.79
CA PRO A 82 1.62 9.48 -17.84
C PRO A 82 0.95 10.03 -19.11
N GLY A 83 -0.16 10.72 -18.90
CA GLY A 83 -0.75 11.49 -19.99
C GLY A 83 0.19 12.60 -20.43
N THR A 84 0.09 13.00 -21.66
CA THR A 84 0.78 14.18 -22.14
C THR A 84 0.06 15.40 -21.60
N GLY A 85 0.74 16.24 -20.82
CA GLY A 85 0.19 17.51 -20.40
C GLY A 85 -0.22 17.63 -18.91
N GLY A 86 0.39 16.86 -18.03
CA GLY A 86 0.23 17.04 -16.60
C GLY A 86 -0.96 16.33 -15.98
N GLU A 87 -1.41 15.23 -16.60
CA GLU A 87 -2.45 14.40 -16.01
C GLU A 87 -1.94 13.71 -14.74
N THR A 88 -2.80 13.68 -13.73
CA THR A 88 -2.55 13.03 -12.46
C THR A 88 -2.66 11.51 -12.62
N VAL A 89 -1.71 10.79 -12.05
CA VAL A 89 -1.86 9.34 -11.87
C VAL A 89 -2.72 9.09 -10.64
N ARG A 90 -3.52 8.02 -10.67
CA ARG A 90 -4.48 7.76 -9.59
C ARG A 90 -4.80 6.28 -9.45
N LEU A 91 -5.31 5.92 -8.27
CA LEU A 91 -5.80 4.59 -8.00
C LEU A 91 -7.06 4.63 -7.12
N HIS A 92 -7.84 3.55 -7.21
CA HIS A 92 -8.96 3.29 -6.33
C HIS A 92 -8.87 1.80 -5.94
N ALA A 93 -8.70 1.53 -4.66
CA ALA A 93 -8.53 0.18 -4.14
C ALA A 93 -9.67 -0.21 -3.21
N ILE A 94 -10.01 -1.48 -3.24
CA ILE A 94 -10.90 -2.10 -2.27
C ILE A 94 -10.05 -2.99 -1.38
N LEU A 95 -10.04 -2.69 -0.08
CA LEU A 95 -9.31 -3.44 0.93
C LEU A 95 -10.28 -4.38 1.65
N LYS A 96 -9.88 -5.63 1.80
CA LYS A 96 -10.66 -6.65 2.50
C LYS A 96 -9.87 -7.13 3.71
N GLY A 97 -10.52 -7.16 4.86
CA GLY A 97 -9.90 -7.58 6.10
C GLY A 97 -10.88 -7.48 7.25
N GLU A 98 -10.42 -7.02 8.40
CA GLU A 98 -11.29 -6.86 9.57
C GLU A 98 -10.81 -5.74 10.48
N ALA A 99 -11.72 -5.28 11.34
CA ALA A 99 -11.38 -4.36 12.41
C ALA A 99 -10.40 -5.03 13.37
N ILE A 100 -9.41 -4.26 13.82
CA ILE A 100 -8.41 -4.77 14.74
C ILE A 100 -9.05 -5.00 16.11
N ASP A 101 -8.89 -6.23 16.62
CA ASP A 101 -9.34 -6.61 17.95
C ASP A 101 -8.09 -6.91 18.80
N PRO A 102 -7.76 -6.06 19.79
CA PRO A 102 -6.57 -6.27 20.60
C PRO A 102 -6.54 -7.59 21.36
N ALA A 103 -7.71 -8.21 21.57
CA ALA A 103 -7.78 -9.51 22.23
C ALA A 103 -7.39 -10.66 21.29
N ARG A 104 -7.52 -10.46 19.96
CA ARG A 104 -7.23 -11.47 18.94
C ARG A 104 -5.98 -11.17 18.15
N HIS A 105 -5.64 -9.90 17.98
CA HIS A 105 -4.56 -9.47 17.10
C HIS A 105 -3.41 -8.87 17.89
N ARG A 106 -2.20 -9.33 17.59
CA ARG A 106 -1.00 -8.69 18.08
C ARG A 106 -0.61 -7.62 17.07
N VAL A 107 -0.63 -6.37 17.50
CA VAL A 107 -0.35 -5.22 16.63
C VAL A 107 1.04 -4.68 16.92
N ARG A 108 1.83 -4.51 15.86
CA ARG A 108 3.10 -3.79 15.91
C ARG A 108 2.83 -2.38 15.39
N PRO A 109 3.04 -1.34 16.18
CA PRO A 109 2.73 0.02 15.73
C PRO A 109 3.66 0.45 14.59
N ILE A 110 3.09 1.13 13.60
CA ILE A 110 3.82 1.79 12.55
C ILE A 110 3.60 3.29 12.75
N ARG A 111 4.68 4.03 12.99
CA ARG A 111 4.58 5.45 13.32
C ARG A 111 4.55 6.35 12.11
N ASN A 112 5.33 6.01 11.08
CA ASN A 112 5.46 6.87 9.93
C ASN A 112 6.02 6.11 8.72
N ILE A 113 5.79 6.67 7.54
CA ILE A 113 6.43 6.23 6.32
C ILE A 113 7.56 7.23 6.04
N LEU A 114 8.80 6.78 6.16
CA LEU A 114 9.97 7.63 6.01
C LEU A 114 10.33 7.85 4.54
N MET A 115 10.12 6.81 3.72
CA MET A 115 10.46 6.84 2.31
C MET A 115 9.60 5.84 1.55
N ALA A 116 9.23 6.19 0.33
CA ALA A 116 8.60 5.27 -0.62
C ALA A 116 9.05 5.67 -2.02
N ASP A 117 9.59 4.73 -2.77
CA ASP A 117 10.15 5.00 -4.09
C ASP A 117 10.17 3.74 -4.95
N MET A 118 10.39 3.93 -6.24
CA MET A 118 10.65 2.84 -7.15
C MET A 118 12.14 2.48 -7.08
N ALA A 119 12.42 1.18 -7.02
CA ALA A 119 13.78 0.68 -6.96
C ALA A 119 14.45 0.67 -8.34
N GLU A 120 13.66 0.83 -9.41
CA GLU A 120 14.15 0.83 -10.79
C GLU A 120 13.55 1.99 -11.59
N ASP A 121 14.14 2.26 -12.77
CA ASP A 121 13.67 3.29 -13.68
C ASP A 121 12.21 3.05 -14.07
N PRO A 122 11.30 4.02 -13.85
CA PRO A 122 9.90 3.87 -14.25
C PRO A 122 9.69 3.71 -15.77
N ALA A 123 10.67 4.01 -16.59
CA ALA A 123 10.63 3.78 -18.03
C ALA A 123 10.97 2.33 -18.41
N SER A 124 11.42 1.52 -17.45
CA SER A 124 11.74 0.11 -17.68
C SER A 124 10.47 -0.70 -17.95
N THR A 125 10.55 -1.63 -18.90
CA THR A 125 9.47 -2.59 -19.13
C THR A 125 9.61 -3.73 -18.15
N GLY A 126 8.91 -3.69 -17.03
CA GLY A 126 8.87 -4.64 -15.92
C GLY A 126 9.91 -5.75 -15.83
N PRO A 127 10.04 -6.46 -14.72
CA PRO A 127 9.21 -6.34 -13.53
C PRO A 127 9.42 -5.02 -12.79
N PHE A 128 8.40 -4.61 -12.05
CA PHE A 128 8.46 -3.39 -11.27
C PHE A 128 8.85 -3.71 -9.84
N SER A 129 9.82 -2.98 -9.33
CA SER A 129 10.29 -3.12 -7.94
C SER A 129 10.04 -1.83 -7.18
N LEU A 130 9.43 -1.97 -6.01
CA LEU A 130 9.12 -0.86 -5.12
C LEU A 130 9.79 -1.08 -3.78
N ARG A 131 10.11 0.02 -3.10
CA ARG A 131 10.65 -0.03 -1.75
C ARG A 131 10.04 1.06 -0.89
N ALA A 132 9.93 0.79 0.40
CA ALA A 132 9.50 1.76 1.37
C ALA A 132 10.23 1.51 2.68
N THR A 133 10.45 2.59 3.44
CA THR A 133 11.03 2.50 4.78
C THR A 133 10.01 3.02 5.76
N LEU A 134 9.69 2.20 6.76
CA LEU A 134 8.74 2.53 7.80
C LEU A 134 9.48 2.76 9.12
N GLU A 135 8.95 3.69 9.91
CA GLU A 135 9.34 3.84 11.30
C GLU A 135 8.32 3.07 12.16
N ALA A 136 8.83 2.08 12.86
CA ALA A 136 8.00 1.22 13.70
C ALA A 136 8.34 1.38 15.17
#